data_009558bc871966394168bb04bf129ede
#
_entry.id   009558bc871966394168bb04bf129ede
#
_cell.length_a   1.000
_cell.length_b   1.000
_cell.length_c   1.000
_cell.angle_alpha   90.00
_cell.angle_beta   90.00
_cell.angle_gamma   90.00
#
_symmetry.space_group_name_H-M   'P 1'
#
loop_
_entity.id
_entity.type
_entity.pdbx_description
1 polymer ?
#
loop_
_entity_poly.entity_id
_entity_poly.type
_entity_poly.pdbx_seq_one_letter_code
_entity_poly.pdbx_strand_id
1 'polypeptide(L)'
;MEGAEFLVYIANDGWYLNPPQAQQHAKQTIFRAIETRKPVLRSGNTGITWVVNSNGEVLQSLEHNKKGILTSKDINIYSNDRKTLYVLLGDWLAYICMVVSLYLFLKGFYILRKR
;
A
#
# COMPACT_ATOMS: atom_id res chain seq x y z
N MET A 1 6.71 -13.72 -2.40
CA MET A 1 5.33 -13.79 -2.95
C MET A 1 5.33 -14.79 -4.11
N GLU A 2 5.42 -16.05 -3.78
CA GLU A 2 5.45 -17.11 -4.80
C GLU A 2 4.02 -17.43 -5.24
N GLY A 3 3.69 -17.12 -6.52
CA GLY A 3 2.46 -17.53 -7.17
C GLY A 3 1.17 -16.73 -6.86
N ALA A 4 1.21 -15.69 -6.04
CA ALA A 4 0.02 -14.87 -5.82
C ALA A 4 -0.30 -14.03 -7.07
N GLU A 5 -1.53 -14.13 -7.57
CA GLU A 5 -1.99 -13.37 -8.74
C GLU A 5 -2.66 -12.06 -8.34
N PHE A 6 -3.29 -12.01 -7.19
CA PHE A 6 -3.93 -10.83 -6.62
C PHE A 6 -3.89 -10.83 -5.10
N LEU A 7 -4.17 -9.70 -4.48
CA LEU A 7 -4.23 -9.53 -3.04
C LEU A 7 -5.67 -9.25 -2.60
N VAL A 8 -6.09 -9.85 -1.50
CA VAL A 8 -7.38 -9.58 -0.87
C VAL A 8 -7.16 -8.95 0.49
N TYR A 9 -7.76 -7.78 0.69
CA TYR A 9 -7.81 -7.08 1.95
C TYR A 9 -9.22 -7.11 2.53
N ILE A 10 -9.36 -7.69 3.70
CA ILE A 10 -10.58 -7.62 4.49
C ILE A 10 -10.28 -6.73 5.69
N ALA A 11 -10.98 -5.60 5.80
CA ALA A 11 -10.73 -4.61 6.83
C ALA A 11 -11.99 -4.29 7.62
N ASN A 12 -11.83 -4.15 8.93
CA ASN A 12 -12.87 -3.60 9.79
C ASN A 12 -12.53 -2.14 10.10
N ASP A 13 -13.14 -1.22 9.36
CA ASP A 13 -12.95 0.22 9.51
C ASP A 13 -13.97 0.86 10.47
N GLY A 14 -14.76 0.05 11.18
CA GLY A 14 -15.80 0.52 12.12
C GLY A 14 -15.28 1.37 13.30
N TRP A 15 -13.97 1.36 13.53
CA TRP A 15 -13.28 2.19 14.52
C TRP A 15 -13.09 3.64 14.09
N TYR A 16 -13.13 3.88 12.78
CA TYR A 16 -12.91 5.20 12.21
C TYR A 16 -14.24 5.97 12.12
N LEU A 17 -14.43 6.89 13.06
CA LEU A 17 -15.61 7.74 13.08
C LEU A 17 -15.58 8.80 11.97
N ASN A 18 -14.39 9.16 11.49
CA ASN A 18 -14.19 10.22 10.50
C ASN A 18 -13.78 9.66 9.13
N PRO A 19 -14.41 10.13 8.04
CA PRO A 19 -14.10 9.71 6.67
C PRO A 19 -12.62 9.79 6.28
N PRO A 20 -11.84 10.83 6.66
CA PRO A 20 -10.43 10.92 6.27
C PRO A 20 -9.57 9.74 6.73
N GLN A 21 -9.82 9.20 7.92
CA GLN A 21 -9.06 8.06 8.45
C GLN A 21 -9.31 6.77 7.65
N ALA A 22 -10.60 6.48 7.37
CA ALA A 22 -10.97 5.34 6.54
C ALA A 22 -10.39 5.44 5.12
N GLN A 23 -10.37 6.67 4.55
CA GLN A 23 -9.76 6.93 3.25
C GLN A 23 -8.25 6.72 3.26
N GLN A 24 -7.54 7.20 4.27
CA GLN A 24 -6.10 7.00 4.42
C GLN A 24 -5.76 5.52 4.56
N HIS A 25 -6.52 4.79 5.37
CA HIS A 25 -6.35 3.36 5.54
C HIS A 25 -6.59 2.61 4.22
N ALA A 26 -7.64 2.97 3.48
CA ALA A 26 -7.92 2.37 2.18
C ALA A 26 -6.78 2.66 1.17
N LYS A 27 -6.26 3.88 1.10
CA LYS A 27 -5.18 4.27 0.19
C LYS A 27 -3.91 3.43 0.35
N GLN A 28 -3.64 2.85 1.51
CA GLN A 28 -2.50 1.96 1.71
C GLN A 28 -2.55 0.75 0.77
N THR A 29 -3.73 0.27 0.38
CA THR A 29 -3.86 -0.84 -0.54
C THR A 29 -3.49 -0.48 -1.98
N ILE A 30 -3.62 0.80 -2.37
CA ILE A 30 -3.12 1.32 -3.66
C ILE A 30 -1.60 1.20 -3.73
N PHE A 31 -0.90 1.61 -2.66
CA PHE A 31 0.55 1.46 -2.60
C PHE A 31 0.97 -0.01 -2.70
N ARG A 32 0.25 -0.92 -2.04
CA ARG A 32 0.50 -2.36 -2.15
C ARG A 32 0.32 -2.88 -3.58
N ALA A 33 -0.69 -2.40 -4.31
CA ALA A 33 -0.88 -2.77 -5.71
C ALA A 33 0.30 -2.32 -6.58
N ILE A 34 0.77 -1.08 -6.40
CA ILE A 34 1.90 -0.51 -7.15
C ILE A 34 3.21 -1.24 -6.80
N GLU A 35 3.48 -1.44 -5.52
CA GLU A 35 4.69 -2.08 -5.02
C GLU A 35 4.84 -3.52 -5.49
N THR A 36 3.74 -4.26 -5.51
CA THR A 36 3.74 -5.68 -5.84
C THR A 36 3.43 -5.97 -7.30
N ARG A 37 2.92 -4.98 -8.05
CA ARG A 37 2.34 -5.14 -9.39
C ARG A 37 1.23 -6.18 -9.44
N LYS A 38 0.52 -6.32 -8.34
CA LYS A 38 -0.64 -7.21 -8.24
C LYS A 38 -1.91 -6.42 -7.98
N PRO A 39 -3.03 -6.77 -8.62
CA PRO A 39 -4.31 -6.14 -8.32
C PRO A 39 -4.73 -6.40 -6.88
N VAL A 40 -5.48 -5.47 -6.31
CA VAL A 40 -5.96 -5.54 -4.93
C VAL A 40 -7.47 -5.44 -4.89
N LEU A 41 -8.08 -6.40 -4.22
CA LEU A 41 -9.49 -6.42 -3.87
C LEU A 41 -9.61 -6.05 -2.40
N ARG A 42 -10.23 -4.93 -2.09
CA ARG A 42 -10.47 -4.51 -0.71
C ARG A 42 -11.95 -4.57 -0.37
N SER A 43 -12.28 -5.26 0.71
CA SER A 43 -13.61 -5.26 1.33
C SER A 43 -13.50 -4.62 2.71
N GLY A 44 -14.17 -3.49 2.92
CA GLY A 44 -14.21 -2.77 4.20
C GLY A 44 -15.59 -2.85 4.84
N ASN A 45 -15.66 -3.27 6.12
CA ASN A 45 -16.85 -3.07 6.93
C ASN A 45 -16.94 -1.58 7.28
N THR A 46 -18.02 -0.90 6.88
CA THR A 46 -18.22 0.58 6.99
C THR A 46 -17.18 1.42 6.25
N GLY A 47 -16.02 0.87 5.91
CA GLY A 47 -14.95 1.53 5.18
C GLY A 47 -15.17 1.56 3.67
N ILE A 48 -14.11 1.89 2.95
CA ILE A 48 -14.12 1.91 1.49
C ILE A 48 -13.86 0.50 0.97
N THR A 49 -14.76 0.03 0.12
CA THR A 49 -14.60 -1.22 -0.66
C THR A 49 -14.24 -0.84 -2.08
N TRP A 50 -13.18 -1.42 -2.64
CA TRP A 50 -12.75 -1.13 -4.00
C TRP A 50 -11.95 -2.25 -4.65
N VAL A 51 -11.82 -2.13 -5.96
CA VAL A 51 -10.94 -2.94 -6.79
C VAL A 51 -9.89 -2.02 -7.39
N VAL A 52 -8.63 -2.36 -7.19
CA VAL A 52 -7.47 -1.61 -7.68
C VAL A 52 -6.68 -2.50 -8.62
N ASN A 53 -6.30 -1.97 -9.79
CA ASN A 53 -5.45 -2.71 -10.72
C ASN A 53 -3.97 -2.70 -10.29
N SER A 54 -3.14 -3.45 -11.00
CA SER A 54 -1.69 -3.56 -10.71
C SER A 54 -0.90 -2.26 -10.90
N ASN A 55 -1.50 -1.21 -11.48
CA ASN A 55 -0.91 0.12 -11.62
C ASN A 55 -1.36 1.10 -10.55
N GLY A 56 -2.27 0.69 -9.65
CA GLY A 56 -2.81 1.53 -8.59
C GLY A 56 -4.05 2.33 -8.99
N GLU A 57 -4.67 2.06 -10.15
CA GLU A 57 -5.91 2.70 -10.56
C GLU A 57 -7.10 2.01 -9.91
N VAL A 58 -8.01 2.80 -9.34
CA VAL A 58 -9.26 2.31 -8.77
C VAL A 58 -10.25 2.07 -9.90
N LEU A 59 -10.56 0.80 -10.16
CA LEU A 59 -11.47 0.40 -11.23
C LEU A 59 -12.93 0.54 -10.80
N GLN A 60 -13.25 0.15 -9.58
CA GLN A 60 -14.57 0.30 -8.96
C GLN A 60 -14.43 0.63 -7.48
N SER A 61 -15.38 1.37 -6.94
CA SER A 61 -15.39 1.69 -5.52
C SER A 61 -16.82 1.78 -4.96
N LEU A 62 -16.96 1.38 -3.70
CA LEU A 62 -18.11 1.64 -2.86
C LEU A 62 -17.65 2.55 -1.72
N GLU A 63 -18.32 3.68 -1.57
CA GLU A 63 -17.96 4.72 -0.61
C GLU A 63 -18.17 4.28 0.85
N HIS A 64 -17.56 5.01 1.75
CA HIS A 64 -17.70 4.85 3.19
C HIS A 64 -19.18 4.87 3.61
N ASN A 65 -19.56 3.96 4.51
CA ASN A 65 -20.92 3.79 5.05
C ASN A 65 -22.00 3.47 4.00
N LYS A 66 -21.65 3.09 2.78
CA LYS A 66 -22.62 2.58 1.81
C LYS A 66 -22.64 1.06 1.82
N LYS A 67 -23.84 0.49 1.90
CA LYS A 67 -24.06 -0.94 1.71
C LYS A 67 -24.18 -1.25 0.22
N GLY A 68 -23.45 -2.25 -0.25
CA GLY A 68 -23.52 -2.66 -1.64
C GLY A 68 -22.61 -3.84 -1.94
N ILE A 69 -22.66 -4.29 -3.17
CA ILE A 69 -21.82 -5.36 -3.71
C ILE A 69 -21.16 -4.81 -4.97
N LEU A 70 -19.83 -4.92 -5.06
CA LEU A 70 -19.12 -4.70 -6.30
C LEU A 70 -19.14 -6.00 -7.09
N THR A 71 -19.69 -5.96 -8.31
CA THR A 71 -19.73 -7.11 -9.21
C THR A 71 -18.70 -6.95 -10.29
N SER A 72 -17.93 -8.01 -10.54
CA SER A 72 -16.83 -8.02 -11.51
C SER A 72 -17.27 -8.29 -12.95
N LYS A 73 -18.53 -8.13 -13.31
CA LYS A 73 -19.02 -8.47 -14.67
C LYS A 73 -18.22 -7.81 -15.79
N ASP A 74 -17.60 -6.66 -15.52
CA ASP A 74 -16.87 -5.85 -16.50
C ASP A 74 -15.43 -5.55 -16.08
N ILE A 75 -14.90 -6.21 -15.03
CA ILE A 75 -13.55 -5.96 -14.56
C ILE A 75 -12.65 -7.12 -14.92
N ASN A 76 -11.80 -6.90 -15.91
CA ASN A 76 -10.69 -7.79 -16.18
C ASN A 76 -9.52 -7.42 -15.26
N ILE A 77 -9.23 -8.30 -14.31
CA ILE A 77 -8.08 -8.15 -13.42
C ILE A 77 -6.92 -8.91 -14.05
N TYR A 78 -5.95 -8.17 -14.57
CA TYR A 78 -4.75 -8.78 -15.13
C TYR A 78 -3.66 -8.83 -14.06
N SER A 79 -3.14 -10.03 -13.80
CA SER A 79 -1.91 -10.20 -13.04
C SER A 79 -0.72 -9.75 -13.88
N ASN A 80 0.20 -9.02 -13.27
CA ASN A 80 1.43 -8.61 -13.92
C ASN A 80 2.60 -9.34 -13.25
N ASP A 81 3.37 -10.09 -14.04
CA ASP A 81 4.52 -10.85 -13.52
C ASP A 81 5.81 -10.03 -13.40
N ARG A 82 5.75 -8.74 -13.77
CA ARG A 82 6.90 -7.84 -13.59
C ARG A 82 7.13 -7.58 -12.11
N LYS A 83 8.31 -7.96 -11.64
CA LYS A 83 8.73 -7.67 -10.26
C LYS A 83 9.24 -6.23 -10.18
N THR A 84 8.77 -5.49 -9.19
CA THR A 84 9.28 -4.15 -8.89
C THR A 84 10.62 -4.24 -8.14
N LEU A 85 11.38 -3.15 -8.12
CA LEU A 85 12.59 -3.05 -7.30
C LEU A 85 12.30 -3.31 -5.82
N TYR A 86 11.12 -2.88 -5.33
CA TYR A 86 10.70 -3.14 -3.97
C TYR A 86 10.54 -4.64 -3.68
N VAL A 87 9.91 -5.39 -4.59
CA VAL A 87 9.75 -6.85 -4.45
C VAL A 87 11.08 -7.57 -4.53
N LEU A 88 12.05 -7.06 -5.31
CA LEU A 88 13.37 -7.67 -5.49
C LEU A 88 14.33 -7.36 -4.34
N LEU A 89 14.34 -6.12 -3.86
CA LEU A 89 15.36 -5.60 -2.94
C LEU A 89 14.80 -5.32 -1.53
N GLY A 90 13.48 -5.43 -1.32
CA GLY A 90 12.85 -5.11 -0.05
C GLY A 90 13.05 -3.64 0.35
N ASP A 91 13.32 -3.41 1.62
CA ASP A 91 13.48 -2.07 2.20
C ASP A 91 14.89 -1.47 2.02
N TRP A 92 15.54 -1.75 0.87
CA TRP A 92 16.91 -1.32 0.59
C TRP A 92 17.14 0.18 0.80
N LEU A 93 16.14 1.02 0.45
CA LEU A 93 16.22 2.46 0.63
C LEU A 93 16.28 2.85 2.11
N ALA A 94 15.52 2.16 2.98
CA ALA A 94 15.55 2.39 4.41
C ALA A 94 16.93 2.07 4.99
N TYR A 95 17.58 0.98 4.54
CA TYR A 95 18.95 0.65 4.95
C TYR A 95 19.96 1.70 4.51
N ILE A 96 19.86 2.22 3.29
CA ILE A 96 20.74 3.32 2.83
C ILE A 96 20.53 4.57 3.70
N CYS A 97 19.27 4.97 3.93
CA CYS A 97 18.96 6.12 4.78
C CYS A 97 19.50 5.96 6.21
N MET A 98 19.42 4.74 6.76
CA MET A 98 19.94 4.43 8.09
C MET A 98 21.47 4.59 8.15
N VAL A 99 22.20 4.06 7.15
CA VAL A 99 23.66 4.17 7.08
C VAL A 99 24.09 5.63 6.93
N VAL A 100 23.45 6.39 6.03
CA VAL A 100 23.74 7.82 5.83
C VAL A 100 23.46 8.63 7.09
N SER A 101 22.32 8.37 7.77
CA SER A 101 21.97 9.05 9.02
C SER A 101 22.99 8.78 10.13
N LEU A 102 23.41 7.52 10.28
CA LEU A 102 24.43 7.13 11.25
C LEU A 102 25.77 7.81 10.95
N TYR A 103 26.18 7.84 9.69
CA TYR A 103 27.41 8.54 9.28
C TYR A 103 27.37 10.03 9.62
N LEU A 104 26.27 10.72 9.31
CA LEU A 104 26.10 12.13 9.59
C LEU A 104 26.09 12.40 11.09
N PHE A 105 25.44 11.54 11.88
CA PHE A 105 25.42 11.64 13.32
C PHE A 105 26.82 11.50 13.92
N LEU A 106 27.57 10.48 13.54
CA LEU A 106 28.95 10.26 14.02
C LEU A 106 29.88 11.41 13.61
N LYS A 107 29.76 11.91 12.40
CA LYS A 107 30.53 13.08 11.93
C LYS A 107 30.19 14.33 12.74
N GLY A 108 28.92 14.59 13.02
CA GLY A 108 28.48 15.70 13.87
C GLY A 108 29.03 15.60 15.28
N PHE A 109 28.94 14.41 15.88
CA PHE A 109 29.50 14.16 17.21
C PHE A 109 31.02 14.35 17.28
N TYR A 110 31.75 13.89 16.24
CA TYR A 110 33.20 14.09 16.15
C TYR A 110 33.59 15.57 16.07
N ILE A 111 32.85 16.37 15.28
CA ILE A 111 33.11 17.81 15.14
C ILE A 111 32.85 18.54 16.48
N LEU A 112 31.76 18.21 17.18
CA LEU A 112 31.44 18.82 18.48
C LEU A 112 32.48 18.50 19.57
N ARG A 113 33.04 17.30 19.56
CA ARG A 113 34.07 16.88 20.50
C ARG A 113 35.42 17.55 20.28
N LYS A 114 35.67 18.05 19.06
CA LYS A 114 36.93 18.68 18.67
C LYS A 114 36.95 20.21 18.92
N ARG A 115 35.79 20.77 19.24
CA ARG A 115 35.65 22.17 19.72
C ARG A 115 35.79 22.26 21.24
#